data_7a0e8e9699ca3bf03d431e71a8fa8817
#
_entry.id   7a0e8e9699ca3bf03d431e71a8fa8817
#
_cell.length_a   1.000
_cell.length_b   1.000
_cell.length_c   1.000
_cell.angle_alpha   90.00
_cell.angle_beta   90.00
_cell.angle_gamma   90.00
#
_symmetry.space_group_name_H-M   'P 1'
#
loop_
_entity.id
_entity.type
_entity.pdbx_description
1 polymer ?
#
loop_
_entity_poly.entity_id
_entity_poly.type
_entity_poly.pdbx_seq_one_letter_code
_entity_poly.pdbx_strand_id
1 'polypeptide(L)'
;MKKLLLLTAIAGVFAFSNVKAQDAAMSGPKLGVGVEFGFPMGDFGDIYNLSVGGSLLYQHPIANKLNFTANAGYLNFTGKDYELAGVTVAAKDLGVIPVKAGLRYFLAENFFVNGEVGAVFGTKDGFGTRFAYAPGLGVEFPVADKSSIELGARYEGWTKGDGSVTPQTIGLRLAWNFGL
;
A
#
# COMPACT_ATOMS: atom_id res chain seq x y z
N MET A 1 -10.11 -10.94 -24.27
CA MET A 1 -8.74 -10.39 -24.37
C MET A 1 -8.22 -9.86 -23.04
N LYS A 2 -8.99 -9.05 -22.24
CA LYS A 2 -8.53 -8.52 -20.94
C LYS A 2 -8.17 -9.60 -19.88
N LYS A 3 -8.92 -10.74 -19.85
CA LYS A 3 -8.65 -11.86 -18.92
C LYS A 3 -7.37 -12.63 -19.27
N LEU A 4 -6.99 -12.68 -20.55
CA LEU A 4 -5.76 -13.34 -21.01
C LEU A 4 -4.53 -12.53 -20.63
N LEU A 5 -4.59 -11.19 -20.73
CA LEU A 5 -3.52 -10.28 -20.29
C LEU A 5 -3.25 -10.36 -18.78
N LEU A 6 -4.30 -10.54 -17.99
CA LEU A 6 -4.15 -10.71 -16.53
C LEU A 6 -3.47 -12.06 -16.18
N LEU A 7 -3.83 -13.12 -16.88
CA LEU A 7 -3.23 -14.46 -16.72
C LEU A 7 -1.75 -14.47 -17.16
N THR A 8 -1.40 -13.78 -18.24
CA THR A 8 -0.01 -13.66 -18.71
C THR A 8 0.84 -12.80 -17.76
N ALA A 9 0.28 -11.75 -17.15
CA ALA A 9 0.97 -10.95 -16.15
C ALA A 9 1.24 -11.77 -14.88
N ILE A 10 0.28 -12.56 -14.41
CA ILE A 10 0.44 -13.46 -13.27
C ILE A 10 1.44 -14.58 -13.57
N ALA A 11 1.37 -15.20 -14.76
CA ALA A 11 2.32 -16.23 -15.16
C ALA A 11 3.76 -15.69 -15.33
N GLY A 12 3.91 -14.43 -15.78
CA GLY A 12 5.20 -13.76 -15.86
C GLY A 12 5.86 -13.57 -14.49
N VAL A 13 5.11 -13.28 -13.44
CA VAL A 13 5.62 -13.13 -12.08
C VAL A 13 6.18 -14.46 -11.55
N PHE A 14 5.56 -15.60 -11.91
CA PHE A 14 6.04 -16.94 -11.50
C PHE A 14 7.23 -17.46 -12.33
N ALA A 15 7.46 -16.93 -13.54
CA ALA A 15 8.57 -17.36 -14.39
C ALA A 15 9.94 -16.87 -13.90
N PHE A 16 9.99 -15.84 -13.05
CA PHE A 16 11.23 -15.31 -12.47
C PHE A 16 11.68 -16.04 -11.20
N SER A 17 10.93 -17.05 -10.71
CA SER A 17 11.23 -17.77 -9.46
C SER A 17 12.46 -18.70 -9.54
N ASN A 18 13.14 -18.83 -10.68
CA ASN A 18 14.34 -19.65 -10.84
C ASN A 18 15.66 -18.87 -10.89
N VAL A 19 15.66 -17.58 -10.60
CA VAL A 19 16.91 -16.86 -10.35
C VAL A 19 17.40 -17.30 -8.98
N LYS A 20 18.35 -18.22 -8.94
CA LYS A 20 19.16 -18.49 -7.76
C LYS A 20 19.98 -17.23 -7.45
N ALA A 21 19.33 -16.23 -6.88
CA ALA A 21 20.01 -15.26 -6.05
C ALA A 21 20.40 -16.01 -4.78
N GLN A 22 21.69 -16.20 -4.63
CA GLN A 22 22.32 -16.78 -3.44
C GLN A 22 21.67 -16.26 -2.18
N ASP A 23 21.59 -17.09 -1.16
CA ASP A 23 21.11 -16.92 0.21
C ASP A 23 21.44 -15.58 0.92
N ALA A 24 21.06 -14.48 0.34
CA ALA A 24 21.05 -13.17 0.94
C ALA A 24 19.62 -12.63 0.89
N ALA A 25 18.69 -13.33 1.53
CA ALA A 25 17.61 -12.62 2.19
C ALA A 25 18.32 -11.55 3.00
N MET A 26 18.16 -10.26 2.60
CA MET A 26 18.84 -9.17 3.29
C MET A 26 18.52 -9.29 4.77
N SER A 27 19.47 -9.83 5.54
CA SER A 27 19.29 -10.24 6.93
C SER A 27 19.23 -9.04 7.90
N GLY A 28 19.33 -7.82 7.38
CA GLY A 28 19.37 -6.57 8.13
C GLY A 28 18.12 -5.70 7.96
N PRO A 29 18.11 -4.54 8.63
CA PRO A 29 17.10 -3.52 8.42
C PRO A 29 17.07 -3.02 6.98
N LYS A 30 15.89 -2.62 6.51
CA LYS A 30 15.69 -2.09 5.16
C LYS A 30 14.91 -0.79 5.20
N LEU A 31 15.19 0.09 4.24
CA LEU A 31 14.38 1.26 3.95
C LEU A 31 13.85 1.18 2.52
N GLY A 32 12.53 1.20 2.37
CA GLY A 32 11.86 1.16 1.09
C GLY A 32 11.29 2.53 0.71
N VAL A 33 11.53 2.95 -0.52
CA VAL A 33 10.89 4.13 -1.13
C VAL A 33 9.94 3.63 -2.20
N GLY A 34 8.67 4.00 -2.14
CA GLY A 34 7.67 3.47 -3.04
C GLY A 34 6.68 4.49 -3.56
N VAL A 35 6.13 4.19 -4.73
CA VAL A 35 4.92 4.82 -5.26
C VAL A 35 3.71 4.03 -4.83
N GLU A 36 2.62 4.74 -4.58
CA GLU A 36 1.39 4.20 -4.06
C GLU A 36 0.24 4.57 -4.99
N PHE A 37 -0.62 3.59 -5.25
CA PHE A 37 -1.88 3.78 -5.95
C PHE A 37 -3.00 3.27 -5.05
N GLY A 38 -4.07 4.03 -4.92
CA GLY A 38 -5.23 3.63 -4.11
C GLY A 38 -6.51 3.72 -4.93
N PHE A 39 -7.29 2.65 -4.89
CA PHE A 39 -8.58 2.53 -5.55
C PHE A 39 -9.67 2.58 -4.48
N PRO A 40 -10.32 3.74 -4.28
CA PRO A 40 -11.41 3.89 -3.34
C PRO A 40 -12.58 2.96 -3.65
N MET A 41 -13.26 2.46 -2.61
CA MET A 41 -14.38 1.52 -2.71
C MET A 41 -15.59 2.01 -1.91
N GLY A 42 -16.77 1.46 -2.24
CA GLY A 42 -18.03 1.85 -1.61
C GLY A 42 -18.30 3.35 -1.73
N ASP A 43 -18.96 3.93 -0.75
CA ASP A 43 -19.32 5.35 -0.72
C ASP A 43 -18.11 6.29 -0.90
N PHE A 44 -16.92 5.85 -0.48
CA PHE A 44 -15.69 6.61 -0.71
C PHE A 44 -15.28 6.60 -2.19
N GLY A 45 -15.54 5.49 -2.88
CA GLY A 45 -15.37 5.34 -4.32
C GLY A 45 -16.36 6.14 -5.16
N ASP A 46 -17.50 6.53 -4.58
CA ASP A 46 -18.47 7.40 -5.29
C ASP A 46 -17.99 8.84 -5.34
N ILE A 47 -17.20 9.27 -4.35
CA ILE A 47 -16.69 10.64 -4.22
C ILE A 47 -15.29 10.82 -4.84
N TYR A 48 -14.44 9.79 -4.76
CA TYR A 48 -13.05 9.84 -5.22
C TYR A 48 -12.74 8.78 -6.27
N ASN A 49 -11.88 9.13 -7.24
CA ASN A 49 -11.46 8.22 -8.31
C ASN A 49 -10.29 7.34 -7.87
N LEU A 50 -9.10 7.88 -7.97
CA LEU A 50 -7.82 7.22 -7.76
C LEU A 50 -7.01 8.07 -6.79
N SER A 51 -6.25 7.43 -5.93
CA SER A 51 -5.15 8.12 -5.25
C SER A 51 -3.82 7.73 -5.84
N VAL A 52 -2.92 8.71 -5.85
CA VAL A 52 -1.51 8.55 -6.20
C VAL A 52 -0.69 9.22 -5.11
N GLY A 53 0.45 8.59 -4.79
CA GLY A 53 1.33 9.14 -3.78
C GLY A 53 2.64 8.40 -3.65
N GLY A 54 3.31 8.62 -2.53
CA GLY A 54 4.58 7.98 -2.21
C GLY A 54 4.66 7.60 -0.73
N SER A 55 5.50 6.62 -0.44
CA SER A 55 5.70 6.15 0.94
C SER A 55 7.15 5.77 1.21
N LEU A 56 7.51 5.89 2.48
CA LEU A 56 8.70 5.32 3.07
C LEU A 56 8.30 4.17 3.98
N LEU A 57 8.96 3.03 3.86
CA LEU A 57 8.73 1.85 4.67
C LEU A 57 10.05 1.40 5.29
N TYR A 58 10.16 1.51 6.59
CA TYR A 58 11.22 0.87 7.35
C TYR A 58 10.82 -0.55 7.73
N GLN A 59 11.74 -1.51 7.55
CA GLN A 59 11.57 -2.89 7.94
C GLN A 59 12.73 -3.30 8.84
N HIS A 60 12.41 -3.95 9.95
CA HIS A 60 13.41 -4.48 10.89
C HIS A 60 13.13 -5.94 11.19
N PRO A 61 14.05 -6.87 10.89
CA PRO A 61 13.89 -8.28 11.25
C PRO A 61 13.84 -8.43 12.77
N ILE A 62 12.78 -9.06 13.28
CA ILE A 62 12.60 -9.31 14.72
C ILE A 62 12.59 -10.79 15.06
N ALA A 63 12.33 -11.65 14.08
CA ALA A 63 12.45 -13.10 14.17
C ALA A 63 12.65 -13.70 12.77
N ASN A 64 12.87 -15.02 12.70
CA ASN A 64 12.95 -15.70 11.41
C ASN A 64 11.68 -15.46 10.59
N LYS A 65 11.82 -14.95 9.37
CA LYS A 65 10.75 -14.59 8.44
C LYS A 65 9.77 -13.52 8.96
N LEU A 66 10.03 -12.88 10.10
CA LEU A 66 9.15 -11.89 10.70
C LEU A 66 9.86 -10.56 10.85
N ASN A 67 9.33 -9.53 10.20
CA ASN A 67 9.81 -8.17 10.28
C ASN A 67 8.77 -7.26 10.97
N PHE A 68 9.24 -6.37 11.81
CA PHE A 68 8.51 -5.16 12.19
C PHE A 68 8.54 -4.19 11.02
N THR A 69 7.44 -3.45 10.80
CA THR A 69 7.34 -2.42 9.76
C THR A 69 6.90 -1.10 10.36
N ALA A 70 7.46 0.00 9.84
CA ALA A 70 6.98 1.36 10.09
C ALA A 70 6.84 2.08 8.73
N ASN A 71 5.66 2.58 8.45
CA ASN A 71 5.28 3.18 7.17
C ASN A 71 4.81 4.62 7.37
N ALA A 72 5.30 5.53 6.54
CA ALA A 72 4.78 6.88 6.45
C ALA A 72 4.74 7.31 4.99
N GLY A 73 3.69 8.04 4.60
CA GLY A 73 3.53 8.44 3.20
C GLY A 73 2.65 9.66 3.01
N TYR A 74 2.42 9.97 1.76
CA TYR A 74 1.45 10.96 1.31
C TYR A 74 0.65 10.38 0.16
N LEU A 75 -0.67 10.51 0.22
CA LEU A 75 -1.60 10.10 -0.84
C LEU A 75 -2.51 11.27 -1.18
N ASN A 76 -2.71 11.52 -2.47
CA ASN A 76 -3.70 12.48 -2.97
C ASN A 76 -4.80 11.75 -3.71
N PHE A 77 -6.02 11.84 -3.22
CA PHE A 77 -7.23 11.30 -3.85
C PHE A 77 -7.85 12.37 -4.73
N THR A 78 -8.04 12.06 -6.00
CA THR A 78 -8.68 12.95 -6.97
C THR A 78 -10.19 12.90 -6.80
N GLY A 79 -10.82 14.06 -6.57
CA GLY A 79 -12.26 14.19 -6.44
C GLY A 79 -12.99 13.88 -7.75
N LYS A 80 -14.20 13.34 -7.64
CA LYS A 80 -15.12 13.13 -8.75
C LYS A 80 -16.11 14.29 -8.86
N ASP A 81 -16.50 14.59 -10.08
CA ASP A 81 -17.68 15.42 -10.30
C ASP A 81 -18.94 14.56 -10.10
N TYR A 82 -19.91 15.06 -9.36
CA TYR A 82 -21.20 14.41 -9.16
C TYR A 82 -22.34 15.40 -9.40
N GLU A 83 -23.45 14.90 -9.92
CA GLU A 83 -24.64 15.71 -10.14
C GLU A 83 -25.54 15.72 -8.91
N LEU A 84 -25.84 16.90 -8.40
CA LEU A 84 -26.80 17.11 -7.33
C LEU A 84 -27.90 18.05 -7.82
N ALA A 85 -29.13 17.55 -7.94
CA ALA A 85 -30.31 18.32 -8.37
C ALA A 85 -30.11 19.07 -9.73
N GLY A 86 -29.38 18.46 -10.68
CA GLY A 86 -29.11 19.05 -12.00
C GLY A 86 -27.97 20.06 -12.02
N VAL A 87 -27.22 20.18 -10.94
CA VAL A 87 -26.00 21.00 -10.83
C VAL A 87 -24.78 20.07 -10.66
N THR A 88 -23.80 20.22 -11.52
CA THR A 88 -22.51 19.49 -11.36
C THR A 88 -21.72 20.09 -10.22
N VAL A 89 -21.43 19.30 -9.21
CA VAL A 89 -20.59 19.68 -8.05
C VAL A 89 -19.28 18.91 -8.14
N ALA A 90 -18.16 19.63 -8.21
CA ALA A 90 -16.83 19.04 -8.20
C ALA A 90 -16.39 18.74 -6.76
N ALA A 91 -16.11 17.47 -6.44
CA ALA A 91 -15.46 17.13 -5.18
C ALA A 91 -14.01 17.64 -5.20
N LYS A 92 -13.59 18.27 -4.10
CA LYS A 92 -12.21 18.71 -3.95
C LYS A 92 -11.29 17.52 -3.67
N ASP A 93 -10.10 17.56 -4.23
CA ASP A 93 -9.05 16.58 -3.92
C ASP A 93 -8.78 16.48 -2.42
N LEU A 94 -8.51 15.28 -1.97
CA LEU A 94 -8.19 14.95 -0.57
C LEU A 94 -6.75 14.45 -0.45
N GLY A 95 -5.90 15.26 0.18
CA GLY A 95 -4.56 14.85 0.58
C GLY A 95 -4.58 14.22 1.97
N VAL A 96 -3.85 13.12 2.16
CA VAL A 96 -3.72 12.45 3.47
C VAL A 96 -2.28 11.98 3.72
N ILE A 97 -1.93 11.93 4.99
CA ILE A 97 -0.63 11.44 5.48
C ILE A 97 -0.91 10.22 6.37
N PRO A 98 -0.79 8.98 5.85
CA PRO A 98 -0.81 7.78 6.66
C PRO A 98 0.50 7.61 7.41
N VAL A 99 0.41 7.23 8.70
CA VAL A 99 1.54 6.80 9.54
C VAL A 99 1.11 5.51 10.23
N LYS A 100 1.76 4.41 9.90
CA LYS A 100 1.37 3.07 10.34
C LYS A 100 2.57 2.27 10.82
N ALA A 101 2.33 1.34 11.74
CA ALA A 101 3.27 0.32 12.15
C ALA A 101 2.62 -1.05 12.05
N GLY A 102 3.41 -2.10 11.87
CA GLY A 102 2.87 -3.42 11.69
C GLY A 102 3.90 -4.53 11.70
N LEU A 103 3.45 -5.67 11.23
CA LEU A 103 4.26 -6.87 11.09
C LEU A 103 4.14 -7.39 9.65
N ARG A 104 5.26 -7.90 9.14
CA ARG A 104 5.36 -8.58 7.85
C ARG A 104 5.94 -9.96 8.07
N TYR A 105 5.25 -10.97 7.58
CA TYR A 105 5.68 -12.35 7.66
C TYR A 105 5.92 -12.94 6.26
N PHE A 106 7.10 -13.49 6.02
CA PHE A 106 7.45 -14.14 4.76
C PHE A 106 7.00 -15.59 4.78
N LEU A 107 5.97 -15.91 4.00
CA LEU A 107 5.46 -17.28 3.82
C LEU A 107 6.42 -18.12 2.97
N ALA A 108 7.02 -17.50 1.97
CA ALA A 108 8.06 -18.05 1.11
C ALA A 108 9.21 -17.04 0.97
N GLU A 109 10.26 -17.37 0.24
CA GLU A 109 11.45 -16.51 0.06
C GLU A 109 11.07 -15.08 -0.41
N ASN A 110 10.13 -14.99 -1.34
CA ASN A 110 9.75 -13.72 -1.96
C ASN A 110 8.31 -13.29 -1.63
N PHE A 111 7.48 -14.16 -1.07
CA PHE A 111 6.06 -13.87 -0.83
C PHE A 111 5.82 -13.57 0.65
N PHE A 112 5.18 -12.44 0.91
CA PHE A 112 4.85 -12.02 2.26
C PHE A 112 3.35 -11.68 2.43
N VAL A 113 2.92 -11.75 3.69
CA VAL A 113 1.69 -11.13 4.19
C VAL A 113 2.06 -10.11 5.24
N ASN A 114 1.29 -9.04 5.33
CA ASN A 114 1.51 -8.01 6.34
C ASN A 114 0.20 -7.50 6.92
N GLY A 115 0.28 -6.96 8.12
CA GLY A 115 -0.79 -6.23 8.76
C GLY A 115 -0.22 -4.97 9.40
N GLU A 116 -0.79 -3.83 9.07
CA GLU A 116 -0.39 -2.52 9.61
C GLU A 116 -1.60 -1.84 10.27
N VAL A 117 -1.34 -1.11 11.35
CA VAL A 117 -2.30 -0.25 12.03
C VAL A 117 -1.65 1.09 12.31
N GLY A 118 -2.46 2.15 12.41
CA GLY A 118 -1.94 3.47 12.68
C GLY A 118 -2.95 4.57 12.53
N ALA A 119 -2.51 5.74 12.08
CA ALA A 119 -3.35 6.91 11.90
C ALA A 119 -3.19 7.48 10.49
N VAL A 120 -4.27 8.07 9.99
CA VAL A 120 -4.30 8.85 8.75
C VAL A 120 -4.70 10.27 9.10
N PHE A 121 -3.86 11.21 8.72
CA PHE A 121 -4.06 12.64 8.95
C PHE A 121 -4.49 13.30 7.65
N GLY A 122 -5.61 14.02 7.67
CA GLY A 122 -6.00 14.87 6.54
C GLY A 122 -5.13 16.12 6.44
N THR A 123 -4.77 16.50 5.21
CA THR A 123 -4.00 17.73 4.98
C THR A 123 -4.89 18.98 4.81
N LYS A 124 -6.21 18.77 4.75
CA LYS A 124 -7.22 19.85 4.65
C LYS A 124 -8.18 19.79 5.83
N ASP A 125 -8.75 20.92 6.16
CA ASP A 125 -9.75 21.03 7.21
C ASP A 125 -10.97 20.15 6.92
N GLY A 126 -11.51 19.55 8.00
CA GLY A 126 -12.72 18.73 7.97
C GLY A 126 -12.49 17.22 7.89
N PHE A 127 -11.35 16.70 7.43
CA PHE A 127 -11.07 15.26 7.43
C PHE A 127 -10.69 14.76 8.83
N GLY A 128 -9.85 15.53 9.54
CA GLY A 128 -9.35 15.17 10.86
C GLY A 128 -8.38 13.99 10.84
N THR A 129 -8.24 13.34 11.99
CA THR A 129 -7.43 12.12 12.16
C THR A 129 -8.32 10.91 12.22
N ARG A 130 -7.94 9.84 11.53
CA ARG A 130 -8.65 8.56 11.51
C ARG A 130 -7.72 7.42 11.89
N PHE A 131 -8.25 6.41 12.57
CA PHE A 131 -7.53 5.15 12.77
C PHE A 131 -7.52 4.38 11.46
N ALA A 132 -6.37 3.80 11.11
CA ALA A 132 -6.18 2.97 9.92
C ALA A 132 -5.80 1.55 10.27
N TYR A 133 -6.33 0.60 9.51
CA TYR A 133 -5.89 -0.79 9.49
C TYR A 133 -5.71 -1.25 8.04
N ALA A 134 -4.64 -2.01 7.81
CA ALA A 134 -4.24 -2.37 6.46
C ALA A 134 -3.64 -3.79 6.39
N PRO A 135 -4.47 -4.84 6.30
CA PRO A 135 -3.99 -6.15 5.91
C PRO A 135 -3.55 -6.14 4.45
N GLY A 136 -2.47 -6.84 4.16
CA GLY A 136 -1.91 -6.88 2.82
C GLY A 136 -1.07 -8.12 2.54
N LEU A 137 -0.63 -8.22 1.31
CA LEU A 137 0.26 -9.25 0.82
C LEU A 137 1.12 -8.70 -0.32
N GLY A 138 2.20 -9.37 -0.63
CA GLY A 138 3.06 -8.92 -1.72
C GLY A 138 4.20 -9.87 -2.00
N VAL A 139 5.02 -9.43 -2.95
CA VAL A 139 6.25 -10.11 -3.34
C VAL A 139 7.41 -9.12 -3.26
N GLU A 140 8.56 -9.61 -2.83
CA GLU A 140 9.79 -8.85 -2.75
C GLU A 140 10.91 -9.64 -3.42
N PHE A 141 11.48 -9.10 -4.50
CA PHE A 141 12.51 -9.77 -5.28
C PHE A 141 13.86 -9.08 -5.06
N PRO A 142 14.89 -9.78 -4.56
CA PRO A 142 16.25 -9.28 -4.55
C PRO A 142 16.72 -8.97 -5.98
N VAL A 143 17.28 -7.80 -6.20
CA VAL A 143 17.81 -7.36 -7.51
C VAL A 143 19.31 -7.03 -7.45
N ALA A 144 19.84 -6.83 -6.25
CA ALA A 144 21.27 -6.66 -5.96
C ALA A 144 21.55 -7.05 -4.50
N ASP A 145 22.82 -7.12 -4.09
CA ASP A 145 23.26 -7.58 -2.76
C ASP A 145 22.53 -6.87 -1.61
N LYS A 146 22.20 -5.58 -1.78
CA LYS A 146 21.52 -4.76 -0.77
C LYS A 146 20.26 -4.07 -1.31
N SER A 147 19.65 -4.60 -2.35
CA SER A 147 18.47 -3.98 -2.96
C SER A 147 17.44 -4.99 -3.38
N SER A 148 16.17 -4.65 -3.20
CA SER A 148 15.03 -5.46 -3.68
C SER A 148 13.94 -4.57 -4.26
N ILE A 149 13.17 -5.15 -5.17
CA ILE A 149 11.92 -4.55 -5.68
C ILE A 149 10.75 -5.23 -5.00
N GLU A 150 9.81 -4.45 -4.52
CA GLU A 150 8.60 -4.89 -3.86
C GLU A 150 7.37 -4.52 -4.69
N LEU A 151 6.46 -5.47 -4.85
CA LEU A 151 5.10 -5.23 -5.31
C LEU A 151 4.13 -5.73 -4.24
N GLY A 152 3.37 -4.82 -3.65
CA GLY A 152 2.41 -5.11 -2.60
C GLY A 152 1.00 -4.69 -2.96
N ALA A 153 0.02 -5.41 -2.42
CA ALA A 153 -1.38 -5.06 -2.44
C ALA A 153 -1.92 -5.09 -1.01
N ARG A 154 -2.79 -4.13 -0.66
CA ARG A 154 -3.42 -4.07 0.65
C ARG A 154 -4.86 -3.60 0.56
N TYR A 155 -5.67 -4.10 1.45
CA TYR A 155 -6.93 -3.47 1.79
C TYR A 155 -6.68 -2.48 2.92
N GLU A 156 -7.17 -1.28 2.82
CA GLU A 156 -7.02 -0.26 3.86
C GLU A 156 -8.37 0.33 4.23
N GLY A 157 -8.70 0.31 5.51
CA GLY A 157 -9.92 0.93 6.06
C GLY A 157 -9.56 1.98 7.09
N TRP A 158 -10.31 3.11 7.09
CA TRP A 158 -10.11 4.22 8.03
C TRP A 158 -11.38 4.47 8.83
N THR A 159 -11.29 4.44 10.15
CA THR A 159 -12.43 4.67 11.04
C THR A 159 -12.17 5.81 12.02
N LYS A 160 -13.21 6.54 12.37
CA LYS A 160 -13.13 7.67 13.31
C LYS A 160 -13.74 7.33 14.68
N GLY A 161 -14.43 6.18 14.80
CA GLY A 161 -15.04 5.75 16.06
C GLY A 161 -16.36 6.44 16.40
N ASP A 162 -16.86 7.31 15.52
CA ASP A 162 -18.11 8.08 15.71
C ASP A 162 -19.29 7.56 14.88
N GLY A 163 -19.15 6.35 14.30
CA GLY A 163 -20.16 5.76 13.42
C GLY A 163 -20.21 6.36 12.00
N SER A 164 -19.26 7.24 11.67
CA SER A 164 -19.14 7.79 10.32
C SER A 164 -18.71 6.71 9.32
N VAL A 165 -19.00 6.95 8.03
CA VAL A 165 -18.59 6.08 6.92
C VAL A 165 -17.09 5.80 7.02
N THR A 166 -16.75 4.52 6.96
CA THR A 166 -15.35 4.05 6.93
C THR A 166 -14.84 4.09 5.49
N PRO A 167 -13.97 5.04 5.11
CA PRO A 167 -13.33 5.02 3.81
C PRO A 167 -12.56 3.71 3.62
N GLN A 168 -12.78 3.07 2.49
CA GLN A 168 -12.15 1.80 2.12
C GLN A 168 -11.39 1.97 0.82
N THR A 169 -10.21 1.36 0.73
CA THR A 169 -9.34 1.49 -0.44
C THR A 169 -8.58 0.19 -0.68
N ILE A 170 -8.48 -0.25 -1.92
CA ILE A 170 -7.45 -1.21 -2.33
C ILE A 170 -6.21 -0.42 -2.71
N GLY A 171 -5.13 -0.63 -2.01
CA GLY A 171 -3.84 -0.01 -2.27
C GLY A 171 -2.90 -0.94 -3.03
N LEU A 172 -2.17 -0.39 -4.00
CA LEU A 172 -1.03 -1.05 -4.64
C LEU A 172 0.23 -0.24 -4.33
N ARG A 173 1.31 -0.93 -4.02
CA ARG A 173 2.62 -0.33 -3.77
C ARG A 173 3.67 -0.96 -4.66
N LEU A 174 4.44 -0.14 -5.36
CA LEU A 174 5.67 -0.52 -6.03
C LEU A 174 6.82 0.23 -5.37
N ALA A 175 7.82 -0.50 -4.88
CA ALA A 175 8.89 0.11 -4.13
C ALA A 175 10.25 -0.50 -4.43
N TRP A 176 11.27 0.31 -4.16
CA TRP A 176 12.65 -0.10 -4.09
C TRP A 176 13.11 -0.09 -2.63
N ASN A 177 13.56 -1.24 -2.14
CA ASN A 177 14.06 -1.40 -0.77
C ASN A 177 15.58 -1.44 -0.79
N PHE A 178 16.21 -0.74 0.15
CA PHE A 178 17.64 -0.68 0.38
C PHE A 178 17.99 -1.34 1.72
N GLY A 179 18.93 -2.25 1.75
CA GLY A 179 19.52 -2.79 2.98
C GLY A 179 20.42 -1.74 3.65
N LEU A 180 20.25 -1.55 4.94
CA LEU A 180 20.99 -0.61 5.78
C LEU A 180 22.22 -1.25 6.44
#